data_048203e390cc82972574c7919826d197
#
_entry.id   048203e390cc82972574c7919826d197
#
_cell.length_a   1.000
_cell.length_b   1.000
_cell.length_c   1.000
_cell.angle_alpha   90.00
_cell.angle_beta   90.00
_cell.angle_gamma   90.00
#
_symmetry.space_group_name_H-M   'P 1'
#
loop_
_entity.id
_entity.type
_entity.pdbx_description
1 polymer ?
#
loop_
_entity_poly.entity_id
_entity_poly.type
_entity_poly.pdbx_seq_one_letter_code
_entity_poly.pdbx_strand_id
1 'polypeptide(L)'
;MVARREAPLRALAGEIAVTGGKRPAVLPIDLSCIEGPQLLAEELTKKGWEPAILVNSAGFGLRARAADADRVQQLAIVDLNVRALTDLSLRWIGAMERHRGGIINVASVASFFPGPEMAVYYASKSYVLSFSEALHQELAPFRVKVTALCPGPVPTEFHARAGISARRLPRRLVRSAERVARDGYEGFIRGQRVVIPGFANKMVTALPRLIPCSLMLFLGERNQLPPSDEEPGAQ
;
A
#
# COMPACT_ATOMS: atom_id res chain seq x y z
N MET A 1 9.83 6.78 11.74
CA MET A 1 9.01 6.94 10.53
C MET A 1 9.92 7.22 9.35
N VAL A 2 9.63 6.63 8.18
CA VAL A 2 10.50 6.70 6.99
C VAL A 2 9.68 7.17 5.78
N ALA A 3 10.13 8.18 5.07
CA ALA A 3 9.65 8.62 3.75
C ALA A 3 10.65 9.63 3.15
N ARG A 4 10.51 9.93 1.87
CA ARG A 4 11.38 10.91 1.17
C ARG A 4 11.23 12.34 1.67
N ARG A 5 10.00 12.75 1.99
CA ARG A 5 9.68 14.12 2.40
C ARG A 5 9.82 14.27 3.91
N GLU A 6 10.83 15.01 4.34
CA GLU A 6 11.13 15.20 5.76
C GLU A 6 10.10 16.08 6.48
N ALA A 7 9.68 17.19 5.87
CA ALA A 7 8.79 18.17 6.51
C ALA A 7 7.46 17.55 6.97
N PRO A 8 6.71 16.77 6.15
CA PRO A 8 5.48 16.10 6.60
C PRO A 8 5.73 15.06 7.71
N LEU A 9 6.89 14.37 7.67
CA LEU A 9 7.24 13.43 8.75
C LEU A 9 7.48 14.15 10.07
N ARG A 10 8.19 15.29 10.05
CA ARG A 10 8.43 16.10 11.25
C ARG A 10 7.14 16.70 11.82
N ALA A 11 6.23 17.16 10.96
CA ALA A 11 4.91 17.65 11.38
C ALA A 11 4.14 16.53 12.11
N LEU A 12 4.00 15.35 11.50
CA LEU A 12 3.32 14.22 12.11
C LEU A 12 3.99 13.76 13.42
N ALA A 13 5.33 13.77 13.47
CA ALA A 13 6.06 13.45 14.72
C ALA A 13 5.76 14.45 15.83
N GLY A 14 5.55 15.72 15.49
CA GLY A 14 5.09 16.76 16.41
C GLY A 14 3.67 16.51 16.93
N GLU A 15 2.75 16.21 16.03
CA GLU A 15 1.35 15.88 16.39
C GLU A 15 1.27 14.70 17.36
N ILE A 16 2.01 13.61 17.08
CA ILE A 16 2.07 12.45 17.98
C ILE A 16 2.62 12.82 19.36
N ALA A 17 3.64 13.66 19.42
CA ALA A 17 4.19 14.11 20.70
C ALA A 17 3.20 14.97 21.51
N VAL A 18 2.41 15.83 20.85
CA VAL A 18 1.39 16.67 21.50
C VAL A 18 0.24 15.81 22.05
N THR A 19 -0.10 14.69 21.40
CA THR A 19 -1.14 13.78 21.91
C THR A 19 -0.67 12.85 23.04
N GLY A 20 0.53 13.10 23.61
CA GLY A 20 1.09 12.33 24.71
C GLY A 20 1.86 11.06 24.30
N GLY A 21 2.01 10.82 23.00
CA GLY A 21 2.86 9.73 22.49
C GLY A 21 4.35 10.08 22.53
N LYS A 22 5.18 9.06 22.59
CA LYS A 22 6.63 9.25 22.40
C LYS A 22 6.90 9.81 21.01
N ARG A 23 7.64 10.91 20.90
CA ARG A 23 7.98 11.50 19.60
C ARG A 23 8.74 10.50 18.71
N PRO A 24 8.22 10.16 17.53
CA PRO A 24 8.89 9.21 16.64
C PRO A 24 10.15 9.81 16.04
N ALA A 25 11.16 8.99 15.79
CA ALA A 25 12.29 9.38 14.96
C ALA A 25 11.87 9.52 13.50
N VAL A 26 12.44 10.49 12.81
CA VAL A 26 12.22 10.78 11.41
C VAL A 26 13.47 10.43 10.63
N LEU A 27 13.33 9.56 9.62
CA LEU A 27 14.41 9.13 8.74
C LEU A 27 14.00 9.44 7.27
N PRO A 28 14.53 10.54 6.69
CA PRO A 28 14.20 10.92 5.32
C PRO A 28 15.00 10.08 4.32
N ILE A 29 14.50 8.88 4.02
CA ILE A 29 15.13 7.91 3.12
C ILE A 29 14.18 7.60 1.96
N ASP A 30 14.71 7.56 0.73
CA ASP A 30 13.99 7.08 -0.44
C ASP A 30 14.10 5.56 -0.54
N LEU A 31 13.01 4.87 -0.22
CA LEU A 31 12.94 3.42 -0.28
C LEU A 31 12.79 2.88 -1.72
N SER A 32 12.54 3.74 -2.73
CA SER A 32 12.49 3.30 -4.13
C SER A 32 13.89 3.09 -4.73
N CYS A 33 14.94 3.67 -4.13
CA CYS A 33 16.32 3.40 -4.50
C CYS A 33 16.73 1.99 -4.04
N ILE A 34 17.65 1.37 -4.77
CA ILE A 34 18.15 0.02 -4.46
C ILE A 34 18.76 -0.03 -3.06
N GLU A 35 19.49 1.01 -2.70
CA GLU A 35 20.19 1.15 -1.42
C GLU A 35 19.28 1.56 -0.25
N GLY A 36 18.07 2.06 -0.55
CA GLY A 36 17.16 2.63 0.46
C GLY A 36 16.87 1.71 1.65
N PRO A 37 16.48 0.44 1.45
CA PRO A 37 16.28 -0.52 2.54
C PRO A 37 17.56 -0.77 3.36
N GLN A 38 18.72 -0.83 2.70
CA GLN A 38 20.02 -1.01 3.38
C GLN A 38 20.37 0.21 4.24
N LEU A 39 20.24 1.42 3.71
CA LEU A 39 20.47 2.66 4.46
C LEU A 39 19.57 2.74 5.70
N LEU A 40 18.30 2.31 5.58
CA LEU A 40 17.40 2.25 6.72
C LEU A 40 17.93 1.26 7.79
N ALA A 41 18.38 0.07 7.37
CA ALA A 41 18.92 -0.92 8.29
C ALA A 41 20.16 -0.40 9.04
N GLU A 42 21.06 0.26 8.34
CA GLU A 42 22.27 0.88 8.93
C GLU A 42 21.90 1.96 9.95
N GLU A 43 20.93 2.84 9.64
CA GLU A 43 20.48 3.87 10.57
C GLU A 43 19.83 3.29 11.83
N LEU A 44 19.07 2.20 11.71
CA LEU A 44 18.50 1.50 12.86
C LEU A 44 19.60 0.84 13.71
N THR A 45 20.58 0.19 13.07
CA THR A 45 21.74 -0.43 13.74
C THR A 45 22.57 0.61 14.49
N LYS A 46 22.89 1.77 13.88
CA LYS A 46 23.61 2.87 14.54
C LYS A 46 22.90 3.37 15.81
N LYS A 47 21.56 3.25 15.85
CA LYS A 47 20.74 3.65 17.00
C LYS A 47 20.52 2.52 18.01
N GLY A 48 21.01 1.32 17.76
CA GLY A 48 20.75 0.14 18.57
C GLY A 48 19.27 -0.29 18.57
N TRP A 49 18.53 -0.04 17.47
CA TRP A 49 17.11 -0.34 17.38
C TRP A 49 16.84 -1.57 16.53
N GLU A 50 15.96 -2.44 17.01
CA GLU A 50 15.41 -3.57 16.27
C GLU A 50 13.91 -3.36 16.03
N PRO A 51 13.41 -3.56 14.80
CA PRO A 51 11.99 -3.49 14.52
C PRO A 51 11.23 -4.68 15.13
N ALA A 52 10.33 -4.41 16.08
CA ALA A 52 9.37 -5.42 16.54
C ALA A 52 8.19 -5.53 15.58
N ILE A 53 7.71 -4.41 15.04
CA ILE A 53 6.62 -4.35 14.08
C ILE A 53 7.05 -3.50 12.88
N LEU A 54 6.83 -4.03 11.68
CA LEU A 54 7.05 -3.33 10.42
C LEU A 54 5.71 -3.00 9.77
N VAL A 55 5.52 -1.73 9.40
CA VAL A 55 4.37 -1.30 8.60
C VAL A 55 4.86 -0.80 7.24
N ASN A 56 4.72 -1.62 6.20
CA ASN A 56 5.03 -1.27 4.83
C ASN A 56 3.84 -0.53 4.20
N SER A 57 3.83 0.79 4.36
CA SER A 57 2.77 1.67 3.84
C SER A 57 3.24 2.55 2.67
N ALA A 58 4.54 2.66 2.45
CA ALA A 58 5.09 3.40 1.32
C ALA A 58 4.66 2.75 0.00
N GLY A 59 4.16 3.57 -0.93
CA GLY A 59 3.72 3.08 -2.23
C GLY A 59 3.04 4.17 -3.03
N PHE A 60 3.03 4.04 -4.34
CA PHE A 60 2.31 4.91 -5.26
C PHE A 60 1.79 4.15 -6.47
N GLY A 61 0.95 4.79 -7.24
CA GLY A 61 0.46 4.30 -8.52
C GLY A 61 0.37 5.46 -9.50
N LEU A 62 0.39 5.16 -10.79
CA LEU A 62 0.24 6.12 -11.87
C LEU A 62 -0.78 5.58 -12.86
N ARG A 63 -1.70 6.43 -13.27
CA ARG A 63 -2.66 6.13 -14.31
C ARG A 63 -2.11 6.56 -15.66
N ALA A 64 -1.86 5.59 -16.53
CA ALA A 64 -1.48 5.82 -17.91
C ALA A 64 -1.77 4.54 -18.71
N ARG A 65 -2.13 4.67 -19.98
CA ARG A 65 -2.14 3.55 -20.92
C ARG A 65 -0.71 3.03 -21.07
N ALA A 66 -0.53 1.73 -21.19
CA ALA A 66 0.80 1.12 -21.25
C ALA A 66 1.65 1.67 -22.43
N ALA A 67 1.00 2.02 -23.54
CA ALA A 67 1.66 2.62 -24.71
C ALA A 67 2.18 4.04 -24.46
N ASP A 68 1.55 4.79 -23.55
CA ASP A 68 1.81 6.20 -23.28
C ASP A 68 2.57 6.42 -21.96
N ALA A 69 2.78 5.34 -21.21
CA ALA A 69 3.35 5.39 -19.88
C ALA A 69 4.87 5.65 -19.90
N ASP A 70 5.33 6.54 -19.04
CA ASP A 70 6.75 6.68 -18.77
C ASP A 70 7.27 5.40 -18.09
N ARG A 71 8.11 4.65 -18.82
CA ARG A 71 8.69 3.37 -18.37
C ARG A 71 9.43 3.51 -17.05
N VAL A 72 10.18 4.60 -16.84
CA VAL A 72 11.00 4.81 -15.64
C VAL A 72 10.08 4.96 -14.43
N GLN A 73 9.02 5.76 -14.55
CA GLN A 73 8.05 5.93 -13.47
C GLN A 73 7.25 4.65 -13.17
N GLN A 74 6.94 3.86 -14.19
CA GLN A 74 6.26 2.56 -13.98
C GLN A 74 7.18 1.55 -13.27
N LEU A 75 8.46 1.50 -13.61
CA LEU A 75 9.44 0.66 -12.90
C LEU A 75 9.65 1.12 -11.46
N ALA A 76 9.64 2.41 -11.19
CA ALA A 76 9.72 2.93 -9.82
C ALA A 76 8.54 2.48 -8.93
N ILE A 77 7.35 2.18 -9.51
CA ILE A 77 6.25 1.53 -8.78
C ILE A 77 6.67 0.13 -8.32
N VAL A 78 7.32 -0.64 -9.18
CA VAL A 78 7.81 -1.99 -8.84
C VAL A 78 8.90 -1.89 -7.77
N ASP A 79 9.83 -0.95 -7.90
CA ASP A 79 10.91 -0.75 -6.95
C ASP A 79 10.40 -0.45 -5.54
N LEU A 80 9.43 0.45 -5.41
CA LEU A 80 8.89 0.82 -4.09
C LEU A 80 7.86 -0.20 -3.57
N ASN A 81 6.85 -0.53 -4.40
CA ASN A 81 5.71 -1.34 -3.94
C ASN A 81 6.04 -2.83 -3.80
N VAL A 82 7.05 -3.32 -4.53
CA VAL A 82 7.41 -4.76 -4.56
C VAL A 82 8.80 -4.98 -3.96
N ARG A 83 9.86 -4.50 -4.62
CA ARG A 83 11.24 -4.81 -4.22
C ARG A 83 11.55 -4.32 -2.81
N ALA A 84 11.33 -3.04 -2.52
CA ALA A 84 11.61 -2.48 -1.19
C ALA A 84 10.76 -3.12 -0.10
N LEU A 85 9.47 -3.34 -0.35
CA LEU A 85 8.57 -4.01 0.58
C LEU A 85 9.04 -5.44 0.88
N THR A 86 9.46 -6.19 -0.14
CA THR A 86 9.97 -7.55 0.02
C THR A 86 11.26 -7.57 0.83
N ASP A 87 12.24 -6.73 0.47
CA ASP A 87 13.51 -6.62 1.22
C ASP A 87 13.25 -6.30 2.69
N LEU A 88 12.48 -5.24 2.98
CA LEU A 88 12.18 -4.84 4.35
C LEU A 88 11.43 -5.94 5.13
N SER A 89 10.52 -6.64 4.49
CA SER A 89 9.76 -7.73 5.12
C SER A 89 10.65 -8.90 5.51
N LEU A 90 11.59 -9.28 4.65
CA LEU A 90 12.48 -10.42 4.89
C LEU A 90 13.64 -10.09 5.83
N ARG A 91 14.12 -8.86 5.79
CA ARG A 91 15.31 -8.39 6.52
C ARG A 91 15.22 -8.56 8.03
N TRP A 92 14.05 -8.38 8.62
CA TRP A 92 13.89 -8.34 10.08
C TRP A 92 13.03 -9.48 10.66
N ILE A 93 12.82 -10.57 9.93
CA ILE A 93 12.05 -11.72 10.42
C ILE A 93 12.60 -12.18 11.78
N GLY A 94 13.92 -12.37 11.91
CA GLY A 94 14.53 -12.81 13.16
C GLY A 94 14.35 -11.83 14.33
N ALA A 95 14.34 -10.51 14.07
CA ALA A 95 14.02 -9.53 15.11
C ALA A 95 12.54 -9.63 15.52
N MET A 96 11.64 -9.76 14.55
CA MET A 96 10.20 -9.91 14.83
C MET A 96 9.88 -11.19 15.59
N GLU A 97 10.60 -12.28 15.33
CA GLU A 97 10.50 -13.53 16.08
C GLU A 97 10.88 -13.33 17.55
N ARG A 98 12.04 -12.70 17.82
CA ARG A 98 12.49 -12.38 19.19
C ARG A 98 11.48 -11.53 19.96
N HIS A 99 10.88 -10.56 19.29
CA HIS A 99 9.92 -9.62 19.88
C HIS A 99 8.46 -10.11 19.83
N ARG A 100 8.17 -11.26 19.22
CA ARG A 100 6.80 -11.75 18.94
C ARG A 100 5.94 -10.70 18.24
N GLY A 101 6.55 -10.00 17.31
CA GLY A 101 5.97 -8.88 16.57
C GLY A 101 5.36 -9.30 15.24
N GLY A 102 5.62 -8.51 14.19
CA GLY A 102 5.16 -8.89 12.84
C GLY A 102 5.11 -7.76 11.84
N ILE A 103 4.36 -8.00 10.75
CA ILE A 103 4.34 -7.18 9.54
C ILE A 103 2.90 -6.80 9.19
N ILE A 104 2.68 -5.53 8.88
CA ILE A 104 1.49 -5.04 8.19
C ILE A 104 1.93 -4.56 6.81
N ASN A 105 1.51 -5.26 5.75
CA ASN A 105 1.75 -4.84 4.37
C ASN A 105 0.50 -4.17 3.81
N VAL A 106 0.63 -2.91 3.38
CA VAL A 106 -0.47 -2.16 2.79
C VAL A 106 -0.61 -2.52 1.31
N ALA A 107 -1.52 -3.44 1.04
CA ALA A 107 -2.00 -3.82 -0.27
C ALA A 107 -3.10 -2.85 -0.77
N SER A 108 -4.18 -3.35 -1.35
CA SER A 108 -5.33 -2.56 -1.83
C SER A 108 -6.48 -3.49 -2.19
N VAL A 109 -7.71 -2.99 -2.31
CA VAL A 109 -8.78 -3.69 -3.04
C VAL A 109 -8.39 -3.97 -4.50
N ALA A 110 -7.50 -3.16 -5.08
CA ALA A 110 -6.91 -3.38 -6.40
C ALA A 110 -6.12 -4.71 -6.51
N SER A 111 -5.76 -5.34 -5.40
CA SER A 111 -5.06 -6.64 -5.37
C SER A 111 -5.90 -7.81 -5.89
N PHE A 112 -7.21 -7.64 -5.99
CA PHE A 112 -8.12 -8.75 -6.25
C PHE A 112 -8.54 -8.87 -7.72
N PHE A 113 -8.19 -7.92 -8.57
CA PHE A 113 -8.55 -7.91 -9.99
C PHE A 113 -7.55 -7.10 -10.83
N PRO A 114 -7.46 -7.35 -12.15
CA PRO A 114 -6.64 -6.55 -13.04
C PRO A 114 -7.23 -5.16 -13.25
N GLY A 115 -6.38 -4.14 -13.43
CA GLY A 115 -6.80 -2.76 -13.67
C GLY A 115 -6.18 -2.17 -14.92
N PRO A 116 -6.91 -2.06 -16.05
CA PRO A 116 -6.46 -1.33 -17.22
C PRO A 116 -6.03 0.10 -16.86
N GLU A 117 -5.13 0.70 -17.63
CA GLU A 117 -4.50 2.01 -17.38
C GLU A 117 -3.69 2.13 -16.07
N MET A 118 -3.75 1.14 -15.19
CA MET A 118 -2.95 1.08 -13.96
C MET A 118 -2.32 -0.32 -13.77
N ALA A 119 -1.98 -1.00 -14.85
CA ALA A 119 -1.59 -2.41 -14.83
C ALA A 119 -0.45 -2.70 -13.84
N VAL A 120 0.61 -1.91 -13.84
CA VAL A 120 1.76 -2.10 -12.94
C VAL A 120 1.35 -1.92 -11.47
N TYR A 121 0.53 -0.92 -11.17
CA TYR A 121 0.05 -0.71 -9.80
C TYR A 121 -0.80 -1.89 -9.30
N TYR A 122 -1.80 -2.33 -10.08
CA TYR A 122 -2.66 -3.46 -9.72
C TYR A 122 -1.84 -4.74 -9.54
N ALA A 123 -0.94 -5.03 -10.48
CA ALA A 123 -0.03 -6.17 -10.38
C ALA A 123 0.86 -6.08 -9.12
N SER A 124 1.40 -4.90 -8.80
CA SER A 124 2.21 -4.70 -7.60
C SER A 124 1.40 -4.98 -6.31
N LYS A 125 0.13 -4.56 -6.27
CA LYS A 125 -0.73 -4.80 -5.11
C LYS A 125 -1.21 -6.27 -5.01
N SER A 126 -1.40 -6.94 -6.14
CA SER A 126 -1.65 -8.40 -6.17
C SER A 126 -0.45 -9.19 -5.65
N TYR A 127 0.78 -8.78 -6.03
CA TYR A 127 2.00 -9.33 -5.46
C TYR A 127 2.02 -9.18 -3.93
N VAL A 128 1.78 -7.96 -3.42
CA VAL A 128 1.79 -7.68 -1.97
C VAL A 128 0.79 -8.54 -1.23
N LEU A 129 -0.42 -8.74 -1.76
CA LEU A 129 -1.42 -9.61 -1.15
C LEU A 129 -0.94 -11.06 -1.09
N SER A 130 -0.55 -11.63 -2.23
CA SER A 130 -0.10 -13.02 -2.34
C SER A 130 1.12 -13.29 -1.45
N PHE A 131 2.12 -12.40 -1.51
CA PHE A 131 3.33 -12.47 -0.68
C PHE A 131 3.00 -12.44 0.82
N SER A 132 2.11 -11.55 1.24
CA SER A 132 1.72 -11.43 2.64
C SER A 132 0.94 -12.64 3.14
N GLU A 133 0.08 -13.23 2.31
CA GLU A 133 -0.67 -14.45 2.65
C GLU A 133 0.27 -15.66 2.82
N ALA A 134 1.27 -15.79 1.93
CA ALA A 134 2.29 -16.84 2.04
C ALA A 134 3.12 -16.66 3.32
N LEU A 135 3.66 -15.45 3.56
CA LEU A 135 4.43 -15.15 4.77
C LEU A 135 3.61 -15.35 6.05
N HIS A 136 2.32 -15.05 6.04
CA HIS A 136 1.45 -15.30 7.19
C HIS A 136 1.48 -16.77 7.61
N GLN A 137 1.41 -17.68 6.64
CA GLN A 137 1.44 -19.12 6.89
C GLN A 137 2.84 -19.61 7.28
N GLU A 138 3.88 -19.14 6.58
CA GLU A 138 5.26 -19.55 6.82
C GLU A 138 5.78 -19.09 8.20
N LEU A 139 5.38 -17.90 8.64
CA LEU A 139 5.88 -17.30 9.87
C LEU A 139 5.01 -17.59 11.11
N ALA A 140 3.83 -18.18 10.94
CA ALA A 140 2.96 -18.57 12.04
C ALA A 140 3.65 -19.49 13.10
N PRO A 141 4.45 -20.50 12.72
CA PRO A 141 5.18 -21.33 13.71
C PRO A 141 6.16 -20.52 14.55
N PHE A 142 6.71 -19.42 14.03
CA PHE A 142 7.64 -18.53 14.71
C PHE A 142 6.94 -17.41 15.52
N ARG A 143 5.59 -17.45 15.58
CA ARG A 143 4.77 -16.43 16.26
C ARG A 143 4.94 -15.01 15.72
N VAL A 144 5.34 -14.88 14.47
CA VAL A 144 5.40 -13.61 13.73
C VAL A 144 4.09 -13.42 12.97
N LYS A 145 3.36 -12.34 13.28
CA LYS A 145 2.10 -12.04 12.61
C LYS A 145 2.35 -11.33 11.29
N VAL A 146 1.65 -11.73 10.23
CA VAL A 146 1.67 -10.99 8.96
C VAL A 146 0.24 -10.69 8.54
N THR A 147 -0.04 -9.44 8.24
CA THR A 147 -1.36 -8.98 7.83
C THR A 147 -1.27 -8.18 6.54
N ALA A 148 -2.02 -8.59 5.51
CA ALA A 148 -2.28 -7.79 4.32
C ALA A 148 -3.44 -6.83 4.61
N LEU A 149 -3.18 -5.53 4.64
CA LEU A 149 -4.21 -4.51 4.76
C LEU A 149 -4.62 -4.06 3.36
N CYS A 150 -5.89 -4.30 2.98
CA CYS A 150 -6.43 -4.05 1.64
C CYS A 150 -7.48 -2.93 1.68
N PRO A 151 -7.08 -1.65 1.81
CA PRO A 151 -8.04 -0.55 1.81
C PRO A 151 -8.68 -0.34 0.44
N GLY A 152 -9.93 0.15 0.45
CA GLY A 152 -10.52 0.84 -0.69
C GLY A 152 -9.94 2.24 -0.86
N PRO A 153 -10.62 3.12 -1.61
CA PRO A 153 -10.17 4.50 -1.76
C PRO A 153 -10.09 5.23 -0.40
N VAL A 154 -8.94 5.86 -0.15
CA VAL A 154 -8.69 6.69 1.03
C VAL A 154 -8.37 8.11 0.56
N PRO A 155 -9.03 9.16 1.04
CA PRO A 155 -8.79 10.53 0.59
C PRO A 155 -7.43 11.03 1.10
N THR A 156 -6.41 10.79 0.29
CA THR A 156 -5.01 11.17 0.51
C THR A 156 -4.43 11.75 -0.77
N GLU A 157 -3.21 12.24 -0.72
CA GLU A 157 -2.47 12.70 -1.91
C GLU A 157 -2.27 11.59 -2.97
N PHE A 158 -2.51 10.32 -2.63
CA PHE A 158 -2.33 9.19 -3.55
C PHE A 158 -3.11 9.37 -4.85
N HIS A 159 -4.41 9.74 -4.76
CA HIS A 159 -5.26 9.87 -5.94
C HIS A 159 -4.81 11.02 -6.85
N ALA A 160 -4.46 12.16 -6.27
CA ALA A 160 -3.95 13.30 -7.02
C ALA A 160 -2.64 12.95 -7.75
N ARG A 161 -1.73 12.25 -7.08
CA ARG A 161 -0.46 11.78 -7.69
C ARG A 161 -0.66 10.72 -8.75
N ALA A 162 -1.66 9.86 -8.58
CA ALA A 162 -1.99 8.81 -9.54
C ALA A 162 -2.75 9.34 -10.77
N GLY A 163 -3.10 10.64 -10.83
CA GLY A 163 -3.91 11.21 -11.90
C GLY A 163 -5.39 10.82 -11.83
N ILE A 164 -5.88 10.46 -10.63
CA ILE A 164 -7.27 10.03 -10.41
C ILE A 164 -8.05 11.18 -9.77
N SER A 165 -9.13 11.62 -10.43
CA SER A 165 -10.01 12.64 -9.86
C SER A 165 -10.78 12.09 -8.65
N ALA A 166 -10.75 12.82 -7.54
CA ALA A 166 -11.50 12.48 -6.32
C ALA A 166 -13.02 12.40 -6.56
N ARG A 167 -13.56 13.12 -7.56
CA ARG A 167 -15.00 13.10 -7.93
C ARG A 167 -15.45 11.73 -8.47
N ARG A 168 -14.52 10.90 -8.97
CA ARG A 168 -14.82 9.56 -9.53
C ARG A 168 -14.83 8.45 -8.48
N LEU A 169 -14.50 8.75 -7.22
CA LEU A 169 -14.45 7.73 -6.17
C LEU A 169 -15.86 7.44 -5.62
N PRO A 170 -16.32 6.19 -5.67
CA PRO A 170 -17.62 5.83 -5.11
C PRO A 170 -17.66 6.06 -3.60
N ARG A 171 -18.51 6.97 -3.12
CA ARG A 171 -18.58 7.39 -1.71
C ARG A 171 -18.71 6.22 -0.73
N ARG A 172 -19.41 5.14 -1.11
CA ARG A 172 -19.62 3.94 -0.27
C ARG A 172 -18.33 3.15 -0.03
N LEU A 173 -17.33 3.27 -0.90
CA LEU A 173 -16.04 2.59 -0.81
C LEU A 173 -15.00 3.42 -0.04
N VAL A 174 -15.18 4.74 0.03
CA VAL A 174 -14.24 5.67 0.66
C VAL A 174 -14.26 5.51 2.18
N ARG A 175 -13.08 5.44 2.78
CA ARG A 175 -12.85 5.42 4.23
C ARG A 175 -11.78 6.43 4.61
N SER A 176 -11.84 6.99 5.83
CA SER A 176 -10.78 7.88 6.31
C SER A 176 -9.51 7.09 6.62
N ALA A 177 -8.35 7.77 6.56
CA ALA A 177 -7.06 7.16 6.84
C ALA A 177 -6.99 6.61 8.28
N GLU A 178 -7.54 7.33 9.25
CA GLU A 178 -7.58 6.94 10.67
C GLU A 178 -8.39 5.65 10.85
N ARG A 179 -9.55 5.54 10.17
CA ARG A 179 -10.38 4.33 10.25
C ARG A 179 -9.67 3.14 9.61
N VAL A 180 -9.05 3.33 8.46
CA VAL A 180 -8.26 2.28 7.79
C VAL A 180 -7.09 1.82 8.66
N ALA A 181 -6.36 2.76 9.26
CA ALA A 181 -5.24 2.44 10.14
C ALA A 181 -5.70 1.66 11.38
N ARG A 182 -6.82 2.07 12.00
CA ARG A 182 -7.41 1.38 13.15
C ARG A 182 -7.84 -0.04 12.79
N ASP A 183 -8.64 -0.20 11.73
CA ASP A 183 -9.12 -1.52 11.29
C ASP A 183 -7.92 -2.44 10.97
N GLY A 184 -6.86 -1.90 10.33
CA GLY A 184 -5.62 -2.61 10.02
C GLY A 184 -4.87 -3.06 11.27
N TYR A 185 -4.66 -2.16 12.21
CA TYR A 185 -3.97 -2.47 13.47
C TYR A 185 -4.73 -3.48 14.32
N GLU A 186 -6.04 -3.30 14.48
CA GLU A 186 -6.88 -4.25 15.21
C GLU A 186 -6.88 -5.64 14.56
N GLY A 187 -6.95 -5.69 13.22
CA GLY A 187 -6.84 -6.95 12.48
C GLY A 187 -5.48 -7.64 12.70
N PHE A 188 -4.40 -6.86 12.67
CA PHE A 188 -3.05 -7.36 12.96
C PHE A 188 -2.93 -7.92 14.39
N ILE A 189 -3.43 -7.20 15.39
CA ILE A 189 -3.41 -7.69 16.78
C ILE A 189 -4.17 -9.02 16.91
N ARG A 190 -5.31 -9.15 16.23
CA ARG A 190 -6.10 -10.39 16.16
C ARG A 190 -5.48 -11.49 15.30
N GLY A 191 -4.34 -11.25 14.66
CA GLY A 191 -3.67 -12.21 13.78
C GLY A 191 -4.43 -12.49 12.49
N GLN A 192 -5.21 -11.55 11.98
CA GLN A 192 -5.93 -11.72 10.72
C GLN A 192 -4.98 -11.65 9.52
N ARG A 193 -5.05 -12.65 8.64
CA ARG A 193 -4.24 -12.73 7.42
C ARG A 193 -4.52 -11.57 6.46
N VAL A 194 -5.80 -11.26 6.23
CA VAL A 194 -6.25 -10.20 5.33
C VAL A 194 -7.29 -9.34 6.03
N VAL A 195 -7.09 -8.02 5.98
CA VAL A 195 -8.01 -7.02 6.50
C VAL A 195 -8.50 -6.13 5.38
N ILE A 196 -9.81 -6.10 5.14
CA ILE A 196 -10.46 -5.25 4.13
C ILE A 196 -11.40 -4.29 4.87
N PRO A 197 -11.01 -3.01 5.05
CA PRO A 197 -11.83 -2.04 5.76
C PRO A 197 -13.13 -1.71 5.03
N GLY A 198 -14.26 -1.90 5.70
CA GLY A 198 -15.59 -1.56 5.20
C GLY A 198 -16.29 -2.67 4.44
N PHE A 199 -17.60 -2.83 4.72
CA PHE A 199 -18.41 -3.90 4.13
C PHE A 199 -18.50 -3.82 2.60
N ALA A 200 -18.70 -2.63 2.04
CA ALA A 200 -18.76 -2.46 0.58
C ALA A 200 -17.46 -2.90 -0.12
N ASN A 201 -16.30 -2.61 0.47
CA ASN A 201 -15.01 -3.06 -0.05
C ASN A 201 -14.87 -4.58 0.00
N LYS A 202 -15.36 -5.24 1.06
CA LYS A 202 -15.39 -6.72 1.16
C LYS A 202 -16.24 -7.32 0.05
N MET A 203 -17.40 -6.74 -0.25
CA MET A 203 -18.26 -7.21 -1.34
C MET A 203 -17.58 -7.08 -2.72
N VAL A 204 -16.95 -5.93 -2.98
CA VAL A 204 -16.20 -5.70 -4.23
C VAL A 204 -15.07 -6.71 -4.41
N THR A 205 -14.34 -7.03 -3.35
CA THR A 205 -13.23 -7.99 -3.42
C THR A 205 -13.66 -9.46 -3.46
N ALA A 206 -14.90 -9.77 -3.08
CA ALA A 206 -15.47 -11.12 -3.24
C ALA A 206 -15.96 -11.38 -4.68
N LEU A 207 -16.36 -10.34 -5.39
CA LEU A 207 -16.93 -10.42 -6.73
C LEU A 207 -16.03 -11.12 -7.78
N PRO A 208 -14.70 -10.87 -7.82
CA PRO A 208 -13.78 -11.54 -8.74
C PRO A 208 -13.74 -13.07 -8.64
N ARG A 209 -14.16 -13.62 -7.53
CA ARG A 209 -14.23 -15.09 -7.33
C ARG A 209 -15.42 -15.72 -8.05
N LEU A 210 -16.41 -14.92 -8.42
CA LEU A 210 -17.68 -15.39 -9.02
C LEU A 210 -17.82 -14.97 -10.49
N ILE A 211 -17.02 -14.02 -10.96
CA ILE A 211 -17.13 -13.43 -12.30
C ILE A 211 -15.88 -13.78 -13.11
N PRO A 212 -16.02 -14.24 -14.38
CA PRO A 212 -14.88 -14.44 -15.27
C PRO A 212 -14.05 -13.16 -15.42
N CYS A 213 -12.72 -13.30 -15.42
CA CYS A 213 -11.78 -12.17 -15.52
C CYS A 213 -12.02 -11.32 -16.78
N SER A 214 -12.40 -11.95 -17.90
CA SER A 214 -12.73 -11.26 -19.16
C SER A 214 -13.89 -10.27 -19.02
N LEU A 215 -14.93 -10.64 -18.26
CA LEU A 215 -16.06 -9.74 -18.01
C LEU A 215 -15.67 -8.58 -17.09
N MET A 216 -14.81 -8.82 -16.11
CA MET A 216 -14.29 -7.74 -15.23
C MET A 216 -13.44 -6.75 -16.00
N LEU A 217 -12.57 -7.21 -16.91
CA LEU A 217 -11.78 -6.35 -17.77
C LEU A 217 -12.66 -5.48 -18.67
N PHE A 218 -13.68 -6.07 -19.30
CA PHE A 218 -14.64 -5.35 -20.13
C PHE A 218 -15.40 -4.26 -19.34
N LEU A 219 -15.86 -4.57 -18.12
CA LEU A 219 -16.55 -3.60 -17.26
C LEU A 219 -15.61 -2.52 -16.74
N GLY A 220 -14.34 -2.87 -16.45
CA GLY A 220 -13.30 -1.94 -16.01
C GLY A 220 -12.96 -0.92 -17.09
N GLU A 221 -12.82 -1.35 -18.33
CA GLU A 221 -12.51 -0.48 -19.48
C GLU A 221 -13.60 0.58 -19.70
N ARG A 222 -14.88 0.18 -19.68
CA ARG A 222 -16.01 1.12 -19.83
C ARG A 222 -16.08 2.20 -18.73
N ASN A 223 -15.65 1.90 -17.52
CA ASN A 223 -15.66 2.86 -16.40
C ASN A 223 -14.46 3.81 -16.41
N GLN A 224 -13.45 3.56 -17.24
CA GLN A 224 -12.21 4.34 -17.30
C GLN A 224 -12.14 5.25 -18.52
N LEU A 225 -12.97 5.02 -19.54
CA LEU A 225 -13.08 5.94 -20.68
C LEU A 225 -13.56 7.32 -20.20
N PRO A 226 -12.93 8.42 -20.63
CA PRO A 226 -13.51 9.75 -20.43
C PRO A 226 -14.88 9.81 -21.08
N PRO A 227 -15.82 10.65 -20.56
CA PRO A 227 -17.03 10.95 -21.32
C PRO A 227 -16.61 11.48 -22.69
N SER A 228 -17.31 11.07 -23.72
CA SER A 228 -17.06 11.44 -25.13
C SER A 228 -17.31 12.93 -25.45
N ASP A 229 -17.38 13.80 -24.46
CA ASP A 229 -17.71 15.22 -24.57
C ASP A 229 -16.51 16.11 -24.20
N GLU A 230 -15.41 15.97 -24.91
CA GLU A 230 -14.48 17.07 -25.18
C GLU A 230 -14.08 16.96 -26.66
N GLU A 231 -15.00 17.35 -27.55
CA GLU A 231 -14.58 17.85 -28.86
C GLU A 231 -13.68 19.06 -28.61
N PRO A 232 -12.48 19.12 -29.22
CA PRO A 232 -11.72 20.35 -29.23
C PRO A 232 -12.51 21.37 -30.06
N GLY A 233 -13.10 22.33 -29.34
CA GLY A 233 -13.78 23.47 -29.94
C GLY A 233 -12.90 24.10 -30.99
N ALA A 234 -13.42 24.11 -32.22
CA ALA A 234 -12.97 24.97 -33.30
C ALA A 234 -13.01 26.43 -32.84
N GLN A 235 -11.85 27.06 -32.81
CA GLN A 235 -11.62 28.44 -33.30
C GLN A 235 -10.11 28.67 -33.38
#